data_5f2ca208b04ba7f6d4aca784ef81e64d
#
_entry.id   5f2ca208b04ba7f6d4aca784ef81e64d
#
_cell.length_a   1.000
_cell.length_b   1.000
_cell.length_c   1.000
_cell.angle_alpha   90.00
_cell.angle_beta   90.00
_cell.angle_gamma   90.00
#
_symmetry.space_group_name_H-M   'P 1'
#
loop_
_entity.id
_entity.type
_entity.pdbx_description
1 polymer ?
#
loop_
_entity_poly.entity_id
_entity_poly.type
_entity_poly.pdbx_seq_one_letter_code
_entity_poly.pdbx_strand_id
1 'polypeptide(L)'
;IRYKHETDLTKKEKRELEKMKLASMGWKGKLQYIWSYYKPQMAAIVAVIAIAFFVKDLYENSRIHTALTVMVIDSYGTKQEEAEEKVQEVLGIQDDPYEIVTVDESLRTGEDGVALESYSQMAFTTKVSARAVDVLFGSEDYMDGFEFKDEYFMDLTELLPEDVYQAFGEQDD
;
A
#
# COMPACT_ATOMS: atom_id res chain seq x y z
N ILE A 1 -47.96 50.43 -8.88
CA ILE A 1 -46.73 49.64 -9.14
C ILE A 1 -46.97 48.33 -8.43
N ARG A 2 -47.19 47.27 -9.22
CA ARG A 2 -47.39 45.90 -8.69
C ARG A 2 -46.03 45.33 -8.34
N TYR A 3 -45.71 45.19 -7.06
CA TYR A 3 -44.52 44.47 -6.62
C TYR A 3 -44.66 42.99 -6.98
N LYS A 4 -43.87 42.49 -7.91
CA LYS A 4 -43.77 41.04 -8.18
C LYS A 4 -43.16 40.36 -6.96
N HIS A 5 -43.85 39.34 -6.45
CA HIS A 5 -43.29 38.49 -5.40
C HIS A 5 -42.09 37.70 -5.92
N GLU A 6 -41.13 37.37 -5.08
CA GLU A 6 -39.92 36.61 -5.47
C GLU A 6 -40.23 35.25 -6.15
N THR A 7 -41.43 34.71 -5.89
CA THR A 7 -41.94 33.47 -6.50
C THR A 7 -42.35 33.65 -7.97
N ASP A 8 -42.65 34.87 -8.42
CA ASP A 8 -43.17 35.16 -9.77
C ASP A 8 -42.05 35.58 -10.75
N LEU A 9 -40.80 35.52 -10.30
CA LEU A 9 -39.64 35.90 -11.11
C LEU A 9 -39.18 34.74 -12.00
N THR A 10 -38.90 35.07 -13.25
CA THR A 10 -38.29 34.12 -14.17
C THR A 10 -36.87 33.74 -13.73
N LYS A 11 -36.36 32.58 -14.18
CA LYS A 11 -34.99 32.13 -13.87
C LYS A 11 -33.92 33.18 -14.22
N LYS A 12 -34.16 34.00 -15.21
CA LYS A 12 -33.25 35.06 -15.65
C LYS A 12 -33.27 36.24 -14.68
N GLU A 13 -34.46 36.69 -14.29
CA GLU A 13 -34.64 37.77 -13.30
C GLU A 13 -34.10 37.41 -11.92
N LYS A 14 -34.25 36.14 -11.51
CA LYS A 14 -33.62 35.62 -10.27
C LYS A 14 -32.11 35.72 -10.30
N ARG A 15 -31.47 35.30 -11.41
CA ARG A 15 -30.02 35.41 -11.57
C ARG A 15 -29.50 36.85 -11.58
N GLU A 16 -30.25 37.78 -12.15
CA GLU A 16 -29.89 39.21 -12.16
C GLU A 16 -30.01 39.81 -10.76
N LEU A 17 -31.05 39.48 -10.02
CA LEU A 17 -31.24 39.89 -8.62
C LEU A 17 -30.12 39.32 -7.72
N GLU A 18 -29.74 38.07 -7.88
CA GLU A 18 -28.61 37.46 -7.16
C GLU A 18 -27.29 38.16 -7.49
N LYS A 19 -27.03 38.48 -8.75
CA LYS A 19 -25.85 39.26 -9.15
C LYS A 19 -25.81 40.64 -8.52
N MET A 20 -26.98 41.35 -8.47
CA MET A 20 -27.05 42.64 -7.83
C MET A 20 -26.87 42.57 -6.31
N LYS A 21 -27.45 41.57 -5.64
CA LYS A 21 -27.24 41.30 -4.21
C LYS A 21 -25.77 41.02 -3.90
N LEU A 22 -25.14 40.19 -4.71
CA LEU A 22 -23.70 39.85 -4.56
C LEU A 22 -22.81 41.08 -4.85
N ALA A 23 -23.16 41.94 -5.82
CA ALA A 23 -22.38 43.13 -6.16
C ALA A 23 -22.39 44.18 -5.03
N SER A 24 -23.51 44.29 -4.30
CA SER A 24 -23.66 45.22 -3.19
C SER A 24 -23.01 44.79 -1.88
N MET A 25 -22.62 43.51 -1.77
CA MET A 25 -22.00 42.94 -0.57
C MET A 25 -20.47 43.04 -0.61
N GLY A 26 -19.84 43.40 0.52
CA GLY A 26 -18.39 43.29 0.68
C GLY A 26 -17.95 41.83 0.58
N TRP A 27 -16.65 41.60 0.40
CA TRP A 27 -16.07 40.26 0.18
C TRP A 27 -16.45 39.22 1.28
N LYS A 28 -16.51 39.68 2.55
CA LYS A 28 -16.93 38.84 3.70
C LYS A 28 -18.42 38.45 3.59
N GLY A 29 -19.27 39.40 3.18
CA GLY A 29 -20.69 39.12 2.96
C GLY A 29 -20.96 38.18 1.81
N LYS A 30 -20.18 38.28 0.73
CA LYS A 30 -20.21 37.33 -0.40
C LYS A 30 -19.86 35.92 0.03
N LEU A 31 -18.79 35.76 0.83
CA LEU A 31 -18.39 34.43 1.38
C LEU A 31 -19.48 33.85 2.27
N GLN A 32 -20.06 34.66 3.15
CA GLN A 32 -21.12 34.22 4.06
C GLN A 32 -22.40 33.84 3.33
N TYR A 33 -22.77 34.61 2.27
CA TYR A 33 -23.92 34.29 1.43
C TYR A 33 -23.72 33.00 0.65
N ILE A 34 -22.55 32.84 0.01
CA ILE A 34 -22.18 31.62 -0.71
C ILE A 34 -22.19 30.43 0.24
N TRP A 35 -21.56 30.55 1.41
CA TRP A 35 -21.53 29.51 2.42
C TRP A 35 -22.93 29.10 2.89
N SER A 36 -23.84 30.07 3.15
CA SER A 36 -25.17 29.77 3.68
C SER A 36 -26.10 29.16 2.64
N TYR A 37 -25.98 29.59 1.38
CA TYR A 37 -26.89 29.20 0.31
C TYR A 37 -26.42 27.99 -0.50
N TYR A 38 -25.08 27.86 -0.68
CA TYR A 38 -24.49 26.80 -1.50
C TYR A 38 -23.82 25.68 -0.68
N LYS A 39 -24.05 25.65 0.62
CA LYS A 39 -23.52 24.63 1.52
C LYS A 39 -23.60 23.19 0.97
N PRO A 40 -24.77 22.72 0.49
CA PRO A 40 -24.89 21.37 -0.05
C PRO A 40 -24.15 21.18 -1.37
N GLN A 41 -24.13 22.21 -2.24
CA GLN A 41 -23.41 22.14 -3.51
C GLN A 41 -21.89 22.15 -3.31
N MET A 42 -21.40 22.97 -2.37
CA MET A 42 -19.98 22.98 -2.00
C MET A 42 -19.54 21.65 -1.38
N ALA A 43 -20.38 21.09 -0.50
CA ALA A 43 -20.13 19.77 0.06
C ALA A 43 -20.07 18.68 -1.03
N ALA A 44 -20.97 18.76 -2.03
CA ALA A 44 -20.96 17.84 -3.16
C ALA A 44 -19.69 17.97 -4.02
N ILE A 45 -19.23 19.20 -4.28
CA ILE A 45 -17.98 19.43 -5.04
C ILE A 45 -16.77 18.86 -4.28
N VAL A 46 -16.69 19.14 -2.96
CA VAL A 46 -15.60 18.59 -2.12
C VAL A 46 -15.65 17.06 -2.11
N ALA A 47 -16.85 16.47 -2.01
CA ALA A 47 -17.02 15.02 -2.05
C ALA A 47 -16.54 14.41 -3.39
N VAL A 48 -16.87 15.04 -4.51
CA VAL A 48 -16.43 14.60 -5.84
C VAL A 48 -14.91 14.67 -5.96
N ILE A 49 -14.28 15.74 -5.48
CA ILE A 49 -12.82 15.88 -5.47
C ILE A 49 -12.18 14.78 -4.59
N ALA A 50 -12.72 14.57 -3.38
CA ALA A 50 -12.22 13.52 -2.48
C ALA A 50 -12.34 12.12 -3.10
N ILE A 51 -13.46 11.82 -3.76
CA ILE A 51 -13.65 10.55 -4.48
C ILE A 51 -12.64 10.42 -5.63
N ALA A 52 -12.39 11.49 -6.38
CA ALA A 52 -11.43 11.47 -7.47
C ALA A 52 -10.00 11.16 -6.98
N PHE A 53 -9.58 11.76 -5.87
CA PHE A 53 -8.30 11.44 -5.23
C PHE A 53 -8.27 10.00 -4.74
N PHE A 54 -9.32 9.54 -4.07
CA PHE A 54 -9.41 8.16 -3.58
C PHE A 54 -9.34 7.13 -4.72
N VAL A 55 -10.05 7.36 -5.83
CA VAL A 55 -10.00 6.49 -7.02
C VAL A 55 -8.61 6.50 -7.65
N LYS A 56 -7.95 7.68 -7.69
CA LYS A 56 -6.57 7.77 -8.16
C LYS A 56 -5.63 6.92 -7.29
N ASP A 57 -5.69 7.06 -5.97
CA ASP A 57 -4.86 6.28 -5.04
C ASP A 57 -5.12 4.77 -5.16
N LEU A 58 -6.39 4.35 -5.29
CA LEU A 58 -6.75 2.95 -5.53
C LEU A 58 -6.15 2.44 -6.86
N TYR A 59 -6.20 3.25 -7.91
CA TYR A 59 -5.64 2.88 -9.21
C TYR A 59 -4.12 2.75 -9.15
N GLU A 60 -3.42 3.70 -8.53
CA GLU A 60 -1.97 3.65 -8.35
C GLU A 60 -1.55 2.43 -7.51
N ASN A 61 -2.22 2.19 -6.37
CA ASN A 61 -1.94 1.03 -5.53
C ASN A 61 -2.25 -0.31 -6.22
N SER A 62 -3.26 -0.37 -7.09
CA SER A 62 -3.58 -1.60 -7.82
C SER A 62 -2.52 -2.00 -8.85
N ARG A 63 -1.61 -1.11 -9.20
CA ARG A 63 -0.50 -1.35 -10.12
C ARG A 63 0.76 -1.84 -9.43
N ILE A 64 0.81 -1.73 -8.10
CA ILE A 64 1.97 -2.19 -7.34
C ILE A 64 1.97 -3.72 -7.36
N HIS A 65 3.06 -4.30 -7.84
CA HIS A 65 3.32 -5.73 -7.86
C HIS A 65 4.52 -6.03 -6.97
N THR A 66 4.38 -7.03 -6.12
CA THR A 66 5.52 -7.51 -5.34
C THR A 66 6.32 -8.45 -6.26
N ALA A 67 7.51 -8.01 -6.63
CA ALA A 67 8.42 -8.77 -7.48
C ALA A 67 9.06 -9.94 -6.71
N LEU A 68 9.32 -9.73 -5.41
CA LEU A 68 9.89 -10.75 -4.52
C LEU A 68 9.43 -10.52 -3.09
N THR A 69 8.99 -11.59 -2.44
CA THR A 69 8.70 -11.61 -1.01
C THR A 69 9.70 -12.52 -0.29
N VAL A 70 10.48 -11.91 0.58
CA VAL A 70 11.45 -12.61 1.43
C VAL A 70 10.93 -12.63 2.85
N MET A 71 10.88 -13.80 3.47
CA MET A 71 10.60 -13.92 4.91
C MET A 71 11.88 -14.30 5.65
N VAL A 72 12.13 -13.62 6.76
CA VAL A 72 13.30 -13.88 7.59
C VAL A 72 12.84 -14.21 9.01
N ILE A 73 13.29 -15.35 9.52
CA ILE A 73 12.96 -15.83 10.85
C ILE A 73 14.00 -15.29 11.84
N ASP A 74 13.52 -14.82 13.00
CA ASP A 74 14.33 -14.28 14.09
C ASP A 74 15.27 -13.12 13.69
N SER A 75 14.91 -12.39 12.62
CA SER A 75 15.59 -11.16 12.31
C SER A 75 15.19 -10.08 13.31
N TYR A 76 16.18 -9.54 14.01
CA TYR A 76 16.03 -8.36 14.86
C TYR A 76 16.54 -7.11 14.13
N GLY A 77 16.52 -7.17 12.81
CA GLY A 77 17.16 -6.17 11.95
C GLY A 77 16.46 -4.84 11.96
N THR A 78 17.26 -3.79 12.11
CA THR A 78 16.85 -2.39 11.87
C THR A 78 17.12 -1.98 10.42
N LYS A 79 17.34 -2.95 9.50
CA LYS A 79 17.87 -2.72 8.16
C LYS A 79 16.97 -3.28 7.05
N GLN A 80 15.69 -3.48 7.35
CA GLN A 80 14.73 -3.99 6.38
C GLN A 80 14.72 -3.15 5.10
N GLU A 81 14.62 -1.82 5.21
CA GLU A 81 14.64 -0.91 4.06
C GLU A 81 15.94 -1.03 3.26
N GLU A 82 17.10 -1.13 3.93
CA GLU A 82 18.41 -1.30 3.25
C GLU A 82 18.48 -2.63 2.49
N ALA A 83 17.88 -3.70 3.03
CA ALA A 83 17.81 -5.00 2.38
C ALA A 83 16.87 -4.97 1.17
N GLU A 84 15.71 -4.35 1.30
CA GLU A 84 14.75 -4.17 0.19
C GLU A 84 15.39 -3.36 -0.95
N GLU A 85 16.04 -2.23 -0.65
CA GLU A 85 16.74 -1.40 -1.64
C GLU A 85 17.85 -2.18 -2.38
N LYS A 86 18.68 -2.95 -1.65
CA LYS A 86 19.74 -3.75 -2.27
C LYS A 86 19.20 -4.84 -3.19
N VAL A 87 18.14 -5.51 -2.78
CA VAL A 87 17.52 -6.54 -3.61
C VAL A 87 16.88 -5.92 -4.85
N GLN A 88 16.21 -4.77 -4.72
CA GLN A 88 15.66 -4.03 -5.86
C GLN A 88 16.76 -3.59 -6.83
N GLU A 89 17.93 -3.15 -6.33
CA GLU A 89 19.09 -2.80 -7.15
C GLU A 89 19.61 -4.01 -7.94
N VAL A 90 19.76 -5.16 -7.28
CA VAL A 90 20.21 -6.42 -7.92
C VAL A 90 19.21 -6.89 -8.97
N LEU A 91 17.92 -6.76 -8.71
CA LEU A 91 16.86 -7.10 -9.68
C LEU A 91 16.70 -6.07 -10.80
N GLY A 92 17.34 -4.89 -10.67
CA GLY A 92 17.22 -3.80 -11.64
C GLY A 92 15.88 -3.11 -11.69
N ILE A 93 15.12 -3.16 -10.60
CA ILE A 93 13.76 -2.58 -10.48
C ILE A 93 13.71 -1.35 -9.59
N GLN A 94 14.84 -0.84 -9.10
CA GLN A 94 14.92 0.30 -8.19
C GLN A 94 14.27 1.58 -8.74
N ASP A 95 14.17 1.72 -10.06
CA ASP A 95 13.58 2.88 -10.73
C ASP A 95 12.09 2.67 -11.08
N ASP A 96 11.54 1.47 -10.86
CA ASP A 96 10.12 1.20 -11.13
C ASP A 96 9.28 1.39 -9.84
N PRO A 97 8.42 2.42 -9.80
CA PRO A 97 7.59 2.67 -8.62
C PRO A 97 6.47 1.64 -8.40
N TYR A 98 6.27 0.72 -9.35
CA TYR A 98 5.22 -0.29 -9.30
C TYR A 98 5.72 -1.69 -9.00
N GLU A 99 7.02 -1.92 -9.03
CA GLU A 99 7.63 -3.18 -8.61
C GLU A 99 8.35 -3.00 -7.28
N ILE A 100 7.94 -3.78 -6.29
CA ILE A 100 8.51 -3.70 -4.94
C ILE A 100 9.05 -5.06 -4.50
N VAL A 101 10.07 -5.00 -3.67
CA VAL A 101 10.52 -6.15 -2.87
C VAL A 101 9.98 -5.96 -1.45
N THR A 102 9.53 -7.03 -0.85
CA THR A 102 9.07 -7.01 0.54
C THR A 102 9.92 -7.98 1.35
N VAL A 103 10.55 -7.48 2.40
CA VAL A 103 11.26 -8.29 3.40
C VAL A 103 10.42 -8.32 4.67
N ASP A 104 9.94 -9.50 5.05
CA ASP A 104 9.12 -9.68 6.25
C ASP A 104 9.95 -10.32 7.37
N GLU A 105 10.24 -9.55 8.38
CA GLU A 105 11.02 -9.94 9.56
C GLU A 105 10.14 -10.23 10.77
N SER A 106 8.85 -10.49 10.58
CA SER A 106 7.88 -10.66 11.68
C SER A 106 7.87 -12.05 12.30
N LEU A 107 8.51 -13.04 11.66
CA LEU A 107 8.50 -14.41 12.14
C LEU A 107 9.47 -14.59 13.32
N ARG A 108 9.01 -15.31 14.34
CA ARG A 108 9.81 -15.65 15.54
C ARG A 108 9.68 -17.14 15.84
N THR A 109 10.78 -17.74 16.26
CA THR A 109 10.77 -19.08 16.86
C THR A 109 10.43 -19.01 18.33
N GLY A 110 9.98 -20.12 18.89
CA GLY A 110 9.81 -20.31 20.31
C GLY A 110 11.14 -20.39 21.05
N GLU A 111 11.11 -20.66 22.34
CA GLU A 111 12.30 -20.73 23.19
C GLU A 111 13.29 -21.83 22.78
N ASP A 112 12.82 -22.84 22.06
CA ASP A 112 13.63 -23.96 21.56
C ASP A 112 14.38 -23.65 20.24
N GLY A 113 14.03 -22.55 19.54
CA GLY A 113 14.60 -22.16 18.27
C GLY A 113 14.25 -23.06 17.08
N VAL A 114 13.46 -24.13 17.30
CA VAL A 114 13.16 -25.17 16.30
C VAL A 114 11.79 -24.99 15.65
N ALA A 115 10.82 -24.47 16.41
CA ALA A 115 9.47 -24.28 15.92
C ALA A 115 9.08 -22.80 15.99
N LEU A 116 8.25 -22.33 15.04
CA LEU A 116 7.69 -20.99 15.09
C LEU A 116 6.73 -20.84 16.27
N GLU A 117 6.71 -19.65 16.87
CA GLU A 117 5.64 -19.28 17.80
C GLU A 117 4.27 -19.37 17.12
N SER A 118 3.22 -19.62 17.90
CA SER A 118 1.86 -19.85 17.38
C SER A 118 1.38 -18.74 16.42
N TYR A 119 1.70 -17.49 16.70
CA TYR A 119 1.35 -16.37 15.83
C TYR A 119 2.15 -16.40 14.52
N SER A 120 3.45 -16.60 14.62
CA SER A 120 4.36 -16.71 13.47
C SER A 120 4.01 -17.91 12.59
N GLN A 121 3.65 -19.05 13.19
CA GLN A 121 3.18 -20.23 12.46
C GLN A 121 1.90 -19.94 11.66
N MET A 122 0.94 -19.23 12.25
CA MET A 122 -0.30 -18.87 11.56
C MET A 122 -0.03 -17.89 10.40
N ALA A 123 0.81 -16.88 10.65
CA ALA A 123 1.21 -15.90 9.62
C ALA A 123 1.93 -16.58 8.45
N PHE A 124 2.90 -17.44 8.74
CA PHE A 124 3.64 -18.22 7.76
C PHE A 124 2.71 -19.10 6.92
N THR A 125 1.89 -19.94 7.57
CA THR A 125 0.96 -20.84 6.88
C THR A 125 -0.01 -20.07 5.97
N THR A 126 -0.51 -18.92 6.44
CA THR A 126 -1.41 -18.08 5.65
C THR A 126 -0.72 -17.53 4.40
N LYS A 127 0.50 -17.02 4.54
CA LYS A 127 1.25 -16.46 3.40
C LYS A 127 1.67 -17.52 2.40
N VAL A 128 2.15 -18.67 2.87
CA VAL A 128 2.50 -19.80 2.00
C VAL A 128 1.28 -20.32 1.25
N SER A 129 0.14 -20.50 1.94
CA SER A 129 -1.11 -20.92 1.30
C SER A 129 -1.61 -19.92 0.25
N ALA A 130 -1.35 -18.64 0.45
CA ALA A 130 -1.65 -17.57 -0.50
C ALA A 130 -0.61 -17.46 -1.64
N ARG A 131 0.47 -18.27 -1.61
CA ARG A 131 1.61 -18.17 -2.52
C ARG A 131 2.24 -16.77 -2.54
N ALA A 132 2.33 -16.18 -1.37
CA ALA A 132 2.85 -14.82 -1.16
C ALA A 132 4.24 -14.83 -0.50
N VAL A 133 5.02 -15.90 -0.67
CA VAL A 133 6.39 -16.04 -0.19
C VAL A 133 7.20 -16.71 -1.28
N ASP A 134 8.32 -16.10 -1.64
CA ASP A 134 9.23 -16.62 -2.65
C ASP A 134 10.48 -17.21 -1.99
N VAL A 135 10.98 -16.57 -0.93
CA VAL A 135 12.20 -16.97 -0.24
C VAL A 135 11.98 -16.95 1.27
N LEU A 136 12.51 -17.97 1.95
CA LEU A 136 12.54 -18.05 3.40
C LEU A 136 14.00 -18.18 3.87
N PHE A 137 14.39 -17.31 4.82
CA PHE A 137 15.65 -17.42 5.55
C PHE A 137 15.34 -17.78 7.00
N GLY A 138 16.04 -18.79 7.51
CA GLY A 138 15.94 -19.23 8.90
C GLY A 138 17.28 -19.81 9.36
N SER A 139 17.39 -20.07 10.67
CA SER A 139 18.54 -20.80 11.21
C SER A 139 18.57 -22.24 10.68
N GLU A 140 19.75 -22.86 10.66
CA GLU A 140 19.92 -24.27 10.30
C GLU A 140 19.04 -25.17 11.16
N ASP A 141 19.02 -24.94 12.48
CA ASP A 141 18.20 -25.70 13.44
C ASP A 141 16.72 -25.68 13.09
N TYR A 142 16.20 -24.50 12.67
CA TYR A 142 14.82 -24.37 12.23
C TYR A 142 14.58 -25.12 10.91
N MET A 143 15.46 -24.93 9.93
CA MET A 143 15.30 -25.53 8.59
C MET A 143 15.41 -27.06 8.67
N ASP A 144 16.27 -27.60 9.51
CA ASP A 144 16.39 -29.04 9.73
C ASP A 144 15.21 -29.64 10.48
N GLY A 145 14.62 -28.87 11.40
CA GLY A 145 13.41 -29.25 12.12
C GLY A 145 12.12 -29.13 11.31
N PHE A 146 12.17 -28.51 10.12
CA PHE A 146 10.97 -28.28 9.32
C PHE A 146 10.52 -29.56 8.60
N GLU A 147 9.43 -30.14 9.08
CA GLU A 147 8.96 -31.49 8.74
C GLU A 147 8.49 -31.62 7.26
N PHE A 148 8.09 -30.52 6.64
CA PHE A 148 7.52 -30.48 5.27
C PHE A 148 8.38 -29.69 4.29
N LYS A 149 9.70 -29.61 4.51
CA LYS A 149 10.59 -28.81 3.67
C LYS A 149 10.50 -29.17 2.20
N ASP A 150 10.43 -30.45 1.87
CA ASP A 150 10.39 -30.94 0.48
C ASP A 150 9.05 -30.64 -0.23
N GLU A 151 7.99 -30.30 0.52
CA GLU A 151 6.70 -29.92 -0.06
C GLU A 151 6.61 -28.43 -0.35
N TYR A 152 7.31 -27.62 0.44
CA TYR A 152 7.21 -26.15 0.38
C TYR A 152 8.37 -25.48 -0.33
N PHE A 153 9.55 -26.10 -0.33
CA PHE A 153 10.76 -25.51 -0.87
C PHE A 153 11.31 -26.31 -2.04
N MET A 154 11.85 -25.60 -3.02
CA MET A 154 12.60 -26.21 -4.10
C MET A 154 14.03 -26.48 -3.67
N ASP A 155 14.61 -27.56 -4.18
CA ASP A 155 16.04 -27.83 -4.00
C ASP A 155 16.86 -26.77 -4.75
N LEU A 156 17.72 -26.07 -4.02
CA LEU A 156 18.55 -25.02 -4.60
C LEU A 156 19.54 -25.55 -5.64
N THR A 157 19.91 -26.81 -5.58
CA THR A 157 20.78 -27.47 -6.58
C THR A 157 20.07 -27.58 -7.95
N GLU A 158 18.76 -27.68 -7.95
CA GLU A 158 17.96 -27.71 -9.19
C GLU A 158 17.61 -26.31 -9.69
N LEU A 159 17.54 -25.34 -8.78
CA LEU A 159 17.06 -23.98 -9.07
C LEU A 159 18.20 -23.06 -9.53
N LEU A 160 19.37 -23.16 -8.88
CA LEU A 160 20.49 -22.24 -9.10
C LEU A 160 21.48 -22.80 -10.12
N PRO A 161 22.11 -21.95 -10.95
CA PRO A 161 23.28 -22.32 -11.71
C PRO A 161 24.41 -22.84 -10.79
N GLU A 162 25.16 -23.80 -11.26
CA GLU A 162 26.24 -24.49 -10.51
C GLU A 162 27.24 -23.51 -9.89
N ASP A 163 27.68 -22.51 -10.65
CA ASP A 163 28.62 -21.47 -10.22
C ASP A 163 28.06 -20.59 -9.08
N VAL A 164 26.77 -20.33 -9.10
CA VAL A 164 26.07 -19.56 -8.04
C VAL A 164 25.95 -20.43 -6.79
N TYR A 165 25.53 -21.70 -6.94
CA TYR A 165 25.37 -22.61 -5.81
C TYR A 165 26.70 -22.85 -5.07
N GLN A 166 27.80 -23.03 -5.80
CA GLN A 166 29.13 -23.24 -5.21
C GLN A 166 29.64 -21.98 -4.48
N ALA A 167 29.32 -20.78 -4.97
CA ALA A 167 29.69 -19.54 -4.32
C ALA A 167 29.03 -19.35 -2.93
N PHE A 168 27.89 -19.95 -2.68
CA PHE A 168 27.26 -19.96 -1.33
C PHE A 168 27.99 -20.90 -0.38
N GLY A 169 28.45 -22.07 -0.85
CA GLY A 169 29.19 -23.04 -0.02
C GLY A 169 30.59 -22.59 0.37
N GLU A 170 31.22 -21.69 -0.37
CA GLU A 170 32.54 -21.13 -0.05
C GLU A 170 32.50 -20.02 1.02
N GLN A 171 31.35 -19.53 1.40
CA GLN A 171 31.19 -18.46 2.42
C GLN A 171 31.08 -19.03 3.86
N ASP A 172 30.91 -20.33 4.04
CA ASP A 172 30.76 -20.97 5.35
C ASP A 172 32.09 -21.45 5.97
N ASP A 173 33.25 -21.13 5.40
CA ASP A 173 34.61 -21.35 5.91
C ASP A 173 35.23 -20.01 6.38
#